data_5897a97e6948caaad1dca99c13490bcb
#
_entry.id   5897a97e6948caaad1dca99c13490bcb
#
_cell.length_a   1.000
_cell.length_b   1.000
_cell.length_c   1.000
_cell.angle_alpha   90.00
_cell.angle_beta   90.00
_cell.angle_gamma   90.00
#
_symmetry.space_group_name_H-M   'P 1'
#
loop_
_entity.id
_entity.type
_entity.pdbx_description
1 polymer ?
#
loop_
_entity_poly.entity_id
_entity_poly.type
_entity_poly.pdbx_seq_one_letter_code
_entity_poly.pdbx_strand_id
1 'polypeptide(L)'
;MSGIVEPAGTETAHQLADPQEGTGLPEAPTGQNRTIRNALLDAALEVFTERGYADAGLPEIAARSGIPVGSLFQHYGGKRGLYLALWEEFREEQERRTAATLSAERDRGVDDPIALFVAGARAYLEGVWDNRRIGRLLVENDGPTGFDALRRQWDRAWVRRNARLLQVDEKRRAGRVRVSVLTTVIGGAARELGDCGDETEALEIVDEVCGILIHLSAPPG
;
A
#
# COMPACT_ATOMS: atom_id res chain seq x y z
N MET A 1 -62.98 30.94 -27.91
CA MET A 1 -63.70 31.59 -26.82
C MET A 1 -62.76 31.46 -25.63
N SER A 2 -62.01 32.51 -25.38
CA SER A 2 -62.23 33.48 -24.32
C SER A 2 -62.13 32.83 -22.93
N GLY A 3 -61.28 33.29 -22.03
CA GLY A 3 -60.66 34.50 -21.64
C GLY A 3 -59.58 34.20 -20.61
N ILE A 4 -58.54 34.86 -20.64
CA ILE A 4 -57.97 35.95 -19.85
C ILE A 4 -58.45 36.01 -18.42
N VAL A 5 -57.53 35.89 -17.46
CA VAL A 5 -57.32 36.86 -16.37
C VAL A 5 -56.01 36.50 -15.61
N GLU A 6 -54.99 37.34 -15.72
CA GLU A 6 -54.07 37.67 -14.62
C GLU A 6 -54.76 38.67 -13.67
N PRO A 7 -54.32 38.82 -12.42
CA PRO A 7 -53.08 39.52 -12.12
C PRO A 7 -52.35 39.16 -10.81
N ALA A 8 -51.06 39.51 -10.85
CA ALA A 8 -50.25 40.21 -9.83
C ALA A 8 -50.35 39.81 -8.31
N GLY A 9 -49.18 39.50 -7.81
CA GLY A 9 -48.85 39.51 -6.38
C GLY A 9 -47.35 39.44 -6.18
N THR A 10 -46.76 40.57 -6.06
CA THR A 10 -45.42 40.96 -5.61
C THR A 10 -44.93 40.31 -4.34
N GLU A 11 -43.59 40.33 -4.22
CA GLU A 11 -42.77 40.16 -2.97
C GLU A 11 -42.41 38.76 -2.59
N THR A 12 -41.19 38.38 -2.33
CA THR A 12 -40.05 39.08 -1.73
C THR A 12 -38.79 38.29 -2.09
N ALA A 13 -37.76 38.96 -2.53
CA ALA A 13 -36.43 38.42 -2.67
C ALA A 13 -35.88 38.06 -1.28
N HIS A 14 -35.80 36.78 -0.96
CA HIS A 14 -35.02 36.30 0.15
C HIS A 14 -33.67 35.90 -0.37
N GLN A 15 -32.75 36.78 -0.18
CA GLN A 15 -31.32 36.67 -0.41
C GLN A 15 -30.80 35.55 0.51
N LEU A 16 -30.73 34.33 -0.02
CA LEU A 16 -29.97 33.24 0.60
C LEU A 16 -28.50 33.51 0.31
N ALA A 17 -27.77 33.86 1.36
CA ALA A 17 -26.34 33.97 1.36
C ALA A 17 -25.72 32.67 0.89
N ASP A 18 -24.81 32.76 -0.11
CA ASP A 18 -23.89 31.73 -0.51
C ASP A 18 -23.09 31.25 0.72
N PRO A 19 -23.09 29.94 1.03
CA PRO A 19 -22.06 29.39 1.88
C PRO A 19 -20.81 29.35 1.00
N GLN A 20 -19.83 30.17 1.31
CA GLN A 20 -18.48 30.03 0.81
C GLN A 20 -17.96 28.65 1.22
N GLU A 21 -18.09 27.68 0.34
CA GLU A 21 -17.34 26.44 0.41
C GLU A 21 -15.86 26.78 0.18
N GLY A 22 -15.16 26.96 1.29
CA GLY A 22 -13.72 26.87 1.32
C GLY A 22 -13.30 25.45 0.96
N THR A 23 -13.11 25.16 -0.31
CA THR A 23 -12.33 24.01 -0.78
C THR A 23 -10.87 24.22 -0.42
N GLY A 24 -10.56 24.16 0.88
CA GLY A 24 -9.23 23.96 1.37
C GLY A 24 -8.81 22.54 1.01
N LEU A 25 -8.02 22.36 -0.03
CA LEU A 25 -7.16 21.18 -0.19
C LEU A 25 -6.43 21.01 1.17
N PRO A 26 -6.32 19.79 1.72
CA PRO A 26 -5.58 19.60 2.96
C PRO A 26 -4.16 20.15 2.76
N GLU A 27 -3.82 21.18 3.53
CA GLU A 27 -2.49 21.76 3.56
C GLU A 27 -1.48 20.63 3.79
N ALA A 28 -0.42 20.61 2.98
CA ALA A 28 0.68 19.67 3.18
C ALA A 28 1.14 19.77 4.65
N PRO A 29 1.28 18.63 5.36
CA PRO A 29 1.56 18.64 6.79
C PRO A 29 2.82 19.46 7.07
N THR A 30 2.74 20.42 7.97
CA THR A 30 3.88 21.21 8.45
C THR A 30 4.97 20.25 8.96
N GLY A 31 6.25 20.67 8.92
CA GLY A 31 7.37 19.81 9.35
C GLY A 31 7.15 19.18 10.73
N GLN A 32 6.57 19.94 11.67
CA GLN A 32 6.24 19.45 13.01
C GLN A 32 5.14 18.36 12.98
N ASN A 33 4.13 18.50 12.14
CA ASN A 33 3.06 17.52 12.00
C ASN A 33 3.59 16.20 11.42
N ARG A 34 4.54 16.26 10.50
CA ARG A 34 5.25 15.08 9.97
C ARG A 34 6.06 14.38 11.05
N THR A 35 6.79 15.12 11.87
CA THR A 35 7.59 14.56 12.98
C THR A 35 6.69 13.82 13.98
N ILE A 36 5.56 14.41 14.38
CA ILE A 36 4.58 13.77 15.28
C ILE A 36 4.04 12.47 14.67
N ARG A 37 3.65 12.51 13.40
CA ARG A 37 3.12 11.34 12.69
C ARG A 37 4.13 10.20 12.63
N ASN A 38 5.38 10.49 12.28
CA ASN A 38 6.44 9.48 12.22
C ASN A 38 6.71 8.88 13.60
N ALA A 39 6.86 9.70 14.64
CA ALA A 39 7.07 9.20 16.00
C ALA A 39 5.93 8.28 16.49
N LEU A 40 4.68 8.58 16.12
CA LEU A 40 3.53 7.72 16.44
C LEU A 40 3.56 6.40 15.66
N LEU A 41 3.95 6.41 14.39
CA LEU A 41 4.04 5.20 13.56
C LEU A 41 5.21 4.32 13.99
N ASP A 42 6.37 4.89 14.29
CA ASP A 42 7.52 4.14 14.80
C ASP A 42 7.18 3.43 16.11
N ALA A 43 6.59 4.15 17.07
CA ALA A 43 6.15 3.57 18.33
C ALA A 43 5.04 2.52 18.16
N ALA A 44 4.10 2.75 17.23
CA ALA A 44 3.06 1.79 16.91
C ALA A 44 3.63 0.51 16.31
N LEU A 45 4.59 0.61 15.38
CA LEU A 45 5.26 -0.54 14.80
C LEU A 45 5.98 -1.37 15.88
N GLU A 46 6.69 -0.72 16.80
CA GLU A 46 7.35 -1.40 17.92
C GLU A 46 6.35 -2.17 18.79
N VAL A 47 5.29 -1.49 19.24
CA VAL A 47 4.30 -2.10 20.13
C VAL A 47 3.54 -3.24 19.42
N PHE A 48 3.15 -3.04 18.17
CA PHE A 48 2.48 -4.10 17.38
C PHE A 48 3.38 -5.31 17.15
N THR A 49 4.68 -5.10 16.90
CA THR A 49 5.64 -6.20 16.69
C THR A 49 5.88 -6.99 17.98
N GLU A 50 5.88 -6.32 19.13
CA GLU A 50 6.13 -6.96 20.44
C GLU A 50 4.90 -7.64 21.04
N ARG A 51 3.70 -7.07 20.84
CA ARG A 51 2.46 -7.48 21.51
C ARG A 51 1.44 -8.14 20.59
N GLY A 52 1.61 -8.01 19.28
CA GLY A 52 0.55 -8.23 18.31
C GLY A 52 -0.45 -7.07 18.27
N TYR A 53 -1.28 -7.05 17.23
CA TYR A 53 -2.31 -6.01 17.09
C TYR A 53 -3.36 -6.10 18.22
N ALA A 54 -3.80 -7.31 18.59
CA ALA A 54 -4.88 -7.49 19.56
C ALA A 54 -4.52 -6.88 20.94
N ASP A 55 -3.33 -7.18 21.45
CA ASP A 55 -2.88 -6.82 22.79
C ASP A 55 -2.18 -5.45 22.88
N ALA A 56 -1.87 -4.82 21.74
CA ALA A 56 -1.26 -3.50 21.71
C ALA A 56 -2.19 -2.43 22.28
N GLY A 57 -1.68 -1.65 23.24
CA GLY A 57 -2.40 -0.58 23.94
C GLY A 57 -2.03 0.81 23.44
N LEU A 58 -3.02 1.69 23.21
CA LEU A 58 -2.77 3.09 22.85
C LEU A 58 -1.97 3.88 23.90
N PRO A 59 -2.17 3.65 25.22
CA PRO A 59 -1.34 4.31 26.23
C PRO A 59 0.14 3.95 26.12
N GLU A 60 0.48 2.70 25.76
CA GLU A 60 1.86 2.27 25.57
C GLU A 60 2.47 2.93 24.33
N ILE A 61 1.73 2.99 23.22
CA ILE A 61 2.17 3.70 21.99
C ILE A 61 2.43 5.18 22.28
N ALA A 62 1.52 5.83 22.99
CA ALA A 62 1.67 7.22 23.40
C ALA A 62 2.90 7.45 24.29
N ALA A 63 3.13 6.56 25.26
CA ALA A 63 4.30 6.63 26.14
C ALA A 63 5.62 6.48 25.36
N ARG A 64 5.71 5.54 24.41
CA ARG A 64 6.92 5.31 23.60
C ARG A 64 7.18 6.45 22.62
N SER A 65 6.12 6.97 21.99
CA SER A 65 6.25 8.10 21.04
C SER A 65 6.55 9.43 21.73
N GLY A 66 6.27 9.56 23.03
CA GLY A 66 6.28 10.84 23.73
C GLY A 66 5.11 11.77 23.33
N ILE A 67 4.13 11.26 22.62
CA ILE A 67 2.97 12.03 22.08
C ILE A 67 1.73 11.68 22.89
N PRO A 68 0.96 12.69 23.39
CA PRO A 68 -0.27 12.43 24.13
C PRO A 68 -1.30 11.60 23.35
N VAL A 69 -2.04 10.72 24.04
CA VAL A 69 -3.08 9.87 23.44
C VAL A 69 -4.13 10.70 22.67
N GLY A 70 -4.46 11.89 23.13
CA GLY A 70 -5.38 12.80 22.42
C GLY A 70 -4.88 13.17 21.03
N SER A 71 -3.58 13.47 20.89
CA SER A 71 -2.98 13.76 19.60
C SER A 71 -2.96 12.52 18.69
N LEU A 72 -2.71 11.32 19.25
CA LEU A 72 -2.79 10.07 18.51
C LEU A 72 -4.19 9.90 17.89
N PHE A 73 -5.25 10.15 18.66
CA PHE A 73 -6.62 10.08 18.13
C PHE A 73 -6.88 11.12 17.03
N GLN A 74 -6.36 12.34 17.18
CA GLN A 74 -6.51 13.38 16.16
C GLN A 74 -5.82 13.00 14.83
N HIS A 75 -4.65 12.35 14.89
CA HIS A 75 -3.88 12.00 13.69
C HIS A 75 -4.35 10.71 13.01
N TYR A 76 -4.75 9.71 13.80
CA TYR A 76 -5.00 8.35 13.30
C TYR A 76 -6.34 7.76 13.69
N GLY A 77 -7.12 8.43 14.53
CA GLY A 77 -8.41 7.92 14.99
C GLY A 77 -8.31 6.69 15.91
N GLY A 78 -7.10 6.31 16.34
CA GLY A 78 -6.85 5.19 17.24
C GLY A 78 -6.01 4.06 16.66
N LYS A 79 -6.03 2.90 17.32
CA LYS A 79 -5.18 1.73 17.01
C LYS A 79 -5.35 1.23 15.57
N ARG A 80 -6.60 1.15 15.09
CA ARG A 80 -6.90 0.74 13.71
C ARG A 80 -6.28 1.68 12.68
N GLY A 81 -6.38 2.99 12.91
CA GLY A 81 -5.82 3.99 11.98
C GLY A 81 -4.31 3.93 11.92
N LEU A 82 -3.62 3.72 13.06
CA LEU A 82 -2.17 3.51 13.08
C LEU A 82 -1.75 2.27 12.27
N TYR A 83 -2.43 1.15 12.46
CA TYR A 83 -2.13 -0.08 11.72
C TYR A 83 -2.33 0.10 10.20
N LEU A 84 -3.44 0.74 9.80
CA LEU A 84 -3.70 1.01 8.39
C LEU A 84 -2.72 2.01 7.79
N ALA A 85 -2.25 2.99 8.56
CA ALA A 85 -1.23 3.93 8.12
C ALA A 85 0.13 3.24 7.91
N LEU A 86 0.55 2.33 8.80
CA LEU A 86 1.74 1.50 8.60
C LEU A 86 1.63 0.64 7.33
N TRP A 87 0.47 0.03 7.09
CA TRP A 87 0.20 -0.71 5.85
C TRP A 87 0.33 0.17 4.62
N GLU A 88 -0.26 1.37 4.66
CA GLU A 88 -0.25 2.30 3.52
C GLU A 88 1.17 2.78 3.21
N GLU A 89 1.95 3.18 4.23
CA GLU A 89 3.36 3.58 4.05
C GLU A 89 4.21 2.44 3.46
N PHE A 90 4.05 1.22 3.96
CA PHE A 90 4.73 0.05 3.41
C PHE A 90 4.36 -0.16 1.94
N ARG A 91 3.08 -0.12 1.61
CA ARG A 91 2.58 -0.31 0.25
C ARG A 91 3.09 0.77 -0.71
N GLU A 92 3.02 2.04 -0.30
CA GLU A 92 3.50 3.17 -1.10
C GLU A 92 5.01 3.08 -1.37
N GLU A 93 5.79 2.70 -0.35
CA GLU A 93 7.22 2.50 -0.51
C GLU A 93 7.53 1.38 -1.51
N GLN A 94 6.84 0.23 -1.41
CA GLN A 94 7.01 -0.87 -2.36
C GLN A 94 6.66 -0.46 -3.80
N GLU A 95 5.57 0.28 -3.97
CA GLU A 95 5.15 0.78 -5.29
C GLU A 95 6.16 1.78 -5.86
N ARG A 96 6.66 2.71 -5.03
CA ARG A 96 7.65 3.71 -5.42
C ARG A 96 8.97 3.06 -5.82
N ARG A 97 9.49 2.13 -5.02
CA ARG A 97 10.74 1.40 -5.29
C ARG A 97 10.65 0.62 -6.60
N THR A 98 9.60 -0.16 -6.78
CA THR A 98 9.36 -0.93 -8.00
C THR A 98 9.25 -0.02 -9.23
N ALA A 99 8.49 1.07 -9.14
CA ALA A 99 8.33 2.01 -10.25
C ALA A 99 9.66 2.68 -10.63
N ALA A 100 10.47 3.08 -9.66
CA ALA A 100 11.79 3.67 -9.89
C ALA A 100 12.73 2.68 -10.59
N THR A 101 12.77 1.42 -10.14
CA THR A 101 13.57 0.37 -10.79
C THR A 101 13.13 0.13 -12.22
N LEU A 102 11.82 0.01 -12.48
CA LEU A 102 11.31 -0.20 -13.84
C LEU A 102 11.60 1.00 -14.76
N SER A 103 11.57 2.23 -14.23
CA SER A 103 11.96 3.40 -15.00
C SER A 103 13.44 3.35 -15.36
N ALA A 104 14.30 3.08 -14.39
CA ALA A 104 15.75 3.00 -14.61
C ALA A 104 16.13 1.90 -15.60
N GLU A 105 15.48 0.73 -15.57
CA GLU A 105 15.73 -0.34 -16.55
C GLU A 105 15.33 0.08 -17.98
N ARG A 106 14.17 0.74 -18.13
CA ARG A 106 13.75 1.27 -19.43
C ARG A 106 14.69 2.35 -19.96
N ASP A 107 15.20 3.22 -19.12
CA ASP A 107 16.19 4.24 -19.48
C ASP A 107 17.52 3.63 -19.95
N ARG A 108 17.82 2.39 -19.50
CA ARG A 108 18.95 1.57 -19.99
C ARG A 108 18.65 0.82 -21.28
N GLY A 109 17.43 0.93 -21.80
CA GLY A 109 17.01 0.26 -23.03
C GLY A 109 16.49 -1.16 -22.83
N VAL A 110 16.11 -1.55 -21.60
CA VAL A 110 15.49 -2.85 -21.34
C VAL A 110 14.01 -2.80 -21.68
N ASP A 111 13.63 -3.48 -22.78
CA ASP A 111 12.24 -3.54 -23.26
C ASP A 111 11.61 -4.94 -23.08
N ASP A 112 12.41 -5.95 -22.74
CA ASP A 112 11.89 -7.30 -22.54
C ASP A 112 10.95 -7.37 -21.32
N PRO A 113 9.69 -7.79 -21.52
CA PRO A 113 8.70 -7.84 -20.44
C PRO A 113 9.10 -8.75 -19.28
N ILE A 114 9.83 -9.84 -19.56
CA ILE A 114 10.27 -10.79 -18.54
C ILE A 114 11.39 -10.17 -17.71
N ALA A 115 12.38 -9.54 -18.37
CA ALA A 115 13.47 -8.86 -17.69
C ALA A 115 12.94 -7.74 -16.77
N LEU A 116 12.01 -6.93 -17.26
CA LEU A 116 11.35 -5.88 -16.46
C LEU A 116 10.55 -6.47 -15.28
N PHE A 117 9.84 -7.57 -15.50
CA PHE A 117 9.10 -8.25 -14.44
C PHE A 117 10.02 -8.77 -13.34
N VAL A 118 11.13 -9.41 -13.70
CA VAL A 118 12.13 -9.93 -12.75
C VAL A 118 12.81 -8.78 -12.00
N ALA A 119 13.18 -7.69 -12.69
CA ALA A 119 13.74 -6.50 -12.04
C ALA A 119 12.77 -5.89 -11.02
N GLY A 120 11.48 -5.80 -11.37
CA GLY A 120 10.44 -5.34 -10.45
C GLY A 120 10.23 -6.27 -9.26
N ALA A 121 10.28 -7.60 -9.48
CA ALA A 121 10.18 -8.59 -8.42
C ALA A 121 11.37 -8.50 -7.45
N ARG A 122 12.60 -8.37 -7.97
CA ARG A 122 13.81 -8.14 -7.17
C ARG A 122 13.65 -6.92 -6.29
N ALA A 123 13.32 -5.77 -6.87
CA ALA A 123 13.18 -4.52 -6.13
C ALA A 123 12.12 -4.61 -5.03
N TYR A 124 11.02 -5.33 -5.27
CA TYR A 124 9.99 -5.60 -4.28
C TYR A 124 10.53 -6.46 -3.13
N LEU A 125 11.22 -7.57 -3.42
CA LEU A 125 11.74 -8.48 -2.42
C LEU A 125 12.83 -7.83 -1.55
N GLU A 126 13.76 -7.08 -2.17
CA GLU A 126 14.74 -6.28 -1.45
C GLU A 126 14.05 -5.24 -0.53
N GLY A 127 12.98 -4.60 -1.03
CA GLY A 127 12.18 -3.69 -0.22
C GLY A 127 11.44 -4.38 0.93
N VAL A 128 11.00 -5.62 0.77
CA VAL A 128 10.44 -6.44 1.86
C VAL A 128 11.50 -6.72 2.92
N TRP A 129 12.71 -7.07 2.52
CA TRP A 129 13.83 -7.28 3.45
C TRP A 129 14.18 -6.02 4.23
N ASP A 130 14.33 -4.88 3.56
CA ASP A 130 14.62 -3.59 4.21
C ASP A 130 13.56 -3.22 5.25
N ASN A 131 12.30 -3.56 4.97
CA ASN A 131 11.16 -3.29 5.82
C ASN A 131 10.61 -4.55 6.52
N ARG A 132 11.44 -5.56 6.79
CA ARG A 132 11.02 -6.86 7.30
C ARG A 132 10.23 -6.83 8.61
N ARG A 133 10.48 -5.83 9.47
CA ARG A 133 9.72 -5.67 10.73
C ARG A 133 8.24 -5.43 10.46
N ILE A 134 7.94 -4.52 9.55
CA ILE A 134 6.56 -4.22 9.17
C ILE A 134 5.99 -5.35 8.28
N GLY A 135 6.82 -5.96 7.43
CA GLY A 135 6.45 -7.11 6.61
C GLY A 135 5.92 -8.27 7.47
N ARG A 136 6.63 -8.64 8.54
CA ARG A 136 6.19 -9.68 9.50
C ARG A 136 4.84 -9.34 10.13
N LEU A 137 4.70 -8.14 10.68
CA LEU A 137 3.45 -7.67 11.28
C LEU A 137 2.25 -7.84 10.33
N LEU A 138 2.45 -7.53 9.05
CA LEU A 138 1.38 -7.56 8.05
C LEU A 138 1.05 -8.97 7.52
N VAL A 139 1.99 -9.93 7.66
CA VAL A 139 1.82 -11.33 7.24
C VAL A 139 1.17 -12.19 8.32
N GLU A 140 1.43 -11.94 9.60
CA GLU A 140 1.00 -12.74 10.74
C GLU A 140 -0.52 -12.76 11.00
N ASN A 141 -1.32 -12.12 10.15
CA ASN A 141 -2.80 -12.13 10.21
C ASN A 141 -3.44 -11.54 11.48
N ASP A 142 -2.66 -10.89 12.32
CA ASP A 142 -3.15 -10.20 13.51
C ASP A 142 -3.41 -8.71 13.19
N GLY A 143 -4.40 -8.46 12.36
CA GLY A 143 -4.77 -7.11 11.93
C GLY A 143 -6.20 -6.72 12.35
N PRO A 144 -6.56 -5.44 12.17
CA PRO A 144 -7.91 -4.98 12.46
C PRO A 144 -8.96 -5.65 11.58
N THR A 145 -10.18 -5.77 12.10
CA THR A 145 -11.31 -6.31 11.36
C THR A 145 -11.44 -5.65 9.98
N GLY A 146 -11.53 -6.47 8.94
CA GLY A 146 -11.64 -6.02 7.54
C GLY A 146 -10.30 -5.77 6.83
N PHE A 147 -9.16 -5.86 7.52
CA PHE A 147 -7.84 -5.70 6.90
C PHE A 147 -7.58 -6.73 5.80
N ASP A 148 -7.98 -7.97 6.01
CA ASP A 148 -7.85 -9.03 4.99
C ASP A 148 -8.55 -8.71 3.68
N ALA A 149 -9.67 -8.00 3.72
CA ALA A 149 -10.37 -7.58 2.50
C ALA A 149 -9.55 -6.52 1.73
N LEU A 150 -8.93 -5.59 2.43
CA LEU A 150 -8.02 -4.59 1.85
C LEU A 150 -6.78 -5.25 1.24
N ARG A 151 -6.16 -6.18 1.96
CA ARG A 151 -4.99 -6.94 1.49
C ARG A 151 -5.33 -7.71 0.21
N ARG A 152 -6.44 -8.47 0.19
CA ARG A 152 -6.88 -9.17 -1.02
C ARG A 152 -7.19 -8.23 -2.20
N GLN A 153 -7.68 -7.02 -1.93
CA GLN A 153 -7.90 -6.03 -2.99
C GLN A 153 -6.57 -5.55 -3.58
N TRP A 154 -5.59 -5.30 -2.74
CA TRP A 154 -4.25 -4.92 -3.17
C TRP A 154 -3.56 -6.04 -3.94
N ASP A 155 -3.62 -7.29 -3.47
CA ASP A 155 -3.07 -8.46 -4.15
C ASP A 155 -3.64 -8.60 -5.57
N ARG A 156 -4.97 -8.42 -5.73
CA ARG A 156 -5.60 -8.44 -7.05
C ARG A 156 -5.12 -7.30 -7.95
N ALA A 157 -4.89 -6.11 -7.40
CA ALA A 157 -4.36 -4.98 -8.16
C ALA A 157 -2.91 -5.26 -8.59
N TRP A 158 -2.13 -5.90 -7.74
CA TRP A 158 -0.75 -6.29 -8.02
C TRP A 158 -0.67 -7.35 -9.12
N VAL A 159 -1.50 -8.40 -9.06
CA VAL A 159 -1.62 -9.39 -10.15
C VAL A 159 -1.94 -8.71 -11.48
N ARG A 160 -2.88 -7.77 -11.52
CA ARG A 160 -3.20 -7.03 -12.75
C ARG A 160 -2.04 -6.16 -13.27
N ARG A 161 -1.24 -5.56 -12.37
CA ARG A 161 -0.03 -4.81 -12.77
C ARG A 161 1.01 -5.74 -13.39
N ASN A 162 1.25 -6.88 -12.77
CA ASN A 162 2.16 -7.90 -13.29
C ASN A 162 1.70 -8.46 -14.64
N ALA A 163 0.40 -8.66 -14.83
CA ALA A 163 -0.16 -9.08 -16.11
C ALA A 163 0.13 -8.08 -17.24
N ARG A 164 -0.03 -6.78 -16.96
CA ARG A 164 0.28 -5.73 -17.94
C ARG A 164 1.79 -5.67 -18.24
N LEU A 165 2.64 -5.78 -17.21
CA LEU A 165 4.08 -5.75 -17.37
C LEU A 165 4.57 -6.92 -18.21
N LEU A 166 4.03 -8.12 -17.98
CA LEU A 166 4.31 -9.33 -18.74
C LEU A 166 3.58 -9.39 -20.09
N GLN A 167 2.77 -8.39 -20.44
CA GLN A 167 1.96 -8.35 -21.65
C GLN A 167 1.07 -9.59 -21.84
N VAL A 168 0.56 -10.14 -20.73
CA VAL A 168 -0.26 -11.34 -20.73
C VAL A 168 -1.75 -11.00 -20.87
N ASP A 169 -2.43 -11.72 -21.79
CA ASP A 169 -3.89 -11.60 -21.94
C ASP A 169 -4.62 -12.28 -20.77
N GLU A 170 -5.12 -11.49 -19.83
CA GLU A 170 -5.89 -11.96 -18.67
C GLU A 170 -7.26 -12.54 -19.05
N LYS A 171 -7.76 -12.35 -20.28
CA LYS A 171 -9.00 -12.98 -20.76
C LYS A 171 -8.78 -14.48 -21.01
N ARG A 172 -7.55 -14.88 -21.35
CA ARG A 172 -7.18 -16.28 -21.53
C ARG A 172 -6.92 -16.94 -20.18
N ARG A 173 -7.50 -18.14 -19.97
CA ARG A 173 -7.28 -18.90 -18.73
C ARG A 173 -5.79 -19.16 -18.45
N ALA A 174 -5.05 -19.56 -19.47
CA ALA A 174 -3.61 -19.83 -19.35
C ALA A 174 -2.83 -18.59 -18.87
N GLY A 175 -3.15 -17.40 -19.43
CA GLY A 175 -2.53 -16.14 -19.01
C GLY A 175 -2.80 -15.82 -17.54
N ARG A 176 -4.05 -15.91 -17.10
CA ARG A 176 -4.40 -15.68 -15.68
C ARG A 176 -3.67 -16.63 -14.74
N VAL A 177 -3.62 -17.93 -15.08
CA VAL A 177 -2.91 -18.94 -14.27
C VAL A 177 -1.43 -18.61 -14.19
N ARG A 178 -0.79 -18.30 -15.34
CA ARG A 178 0.63 -17.96 -15.39
C ARG A 178 0.97 -16.79 -14.47
N VAL A 179 0.27 -15.66 -14.61
CA VAL A 179 0.53 -14.47 -13.77
C VAL A 179 0.27 -14.75 -12.30
N SER A 180 -0.81 -15.51 -11.99
CA SER A 180 -1.13 -15.90 -10.62
C SER A 180 -0.01 -16.73 -10.00
N VAL A 181 0.54 -17.73 -10.72
CA VAL A 181 1.65 -18.58 -10.25
C VAL A 181 2.88 -17.72 -9.98
N LEU A 182 3.30 -16.90 -10.97
CA LEU A 182 4.48 -16.05 -10.82
C LEU A 182 4.34 -15.07 -9.64
N THR A 183 3.17 -14.47 -9.46
CA THR A 183 2.91 -13.57 -8.33
C THR A 183 2.91 -14.33 -7.00
N THR A 184 2.42 -15.58 -6.98
CA THR A 184 2.43 -16.42 -5.77
C THR A 184 3.86 -16.80 -5.36
N VAL A 185 4.75 -17.05 -6.32
CA VAL A 185 6.19 -17.31 -6.04
C VAL A 185 6.81 -16.10 -5.32
N ILE A 186 6.58 -14.90 -5.82
CA ILE A 186 7.07 -13.67 -5.19
C ILE A 186 6.50 -13.51 -3.76
N GLY A 187 5.19 -13.74 -3.58
CA GLY A 187 4.54 -13.66 -2.27
C GLY A 187 5.01 -14.73 -1.29
N GLY A 188 5.40 -15.92 -1.80
CA GLY A 188 6.06 -16.97 -1.01
C GLY A 188 7.42 -16.52 -0.51
N ALA A 189 8.26 -16.02 -1.41
CA ALA A 189 9.58 -15.50 -1.08
C ALA A 189 9.53 -14.32 -0.10
N ALA A 190 8.55 -13.43 -0.24
CA ALA A 190 8.38 -12.32 0.69
C ALA A 190 8.13 -12.79 2.15
N ARG A 191 7.49 -13.95 2.34
CA ARG A 191 7.34 -14.54 3.68
C ARG A 191 8.65 -15.12 4.20
N GLU A 192 9.38 -15.88 3.37
CA GLU A 192 10.71 -16.42 3.74
C GLU A 192 11.67 -15.29 4.15
N LEU A 193 11.69 -14.19 3.41
CA LEU A 193 12.48 -12.99 3.76
C LEU A 193 12.11 -12.41 5.13
N GLY A 194 10.86 -12.56 5.56
CA GLY A 194 10.43 -12.19 6.90
C GLY A 194 11.18 -12.95 8.00
N ASP A 195 11.58 -14.19 7.77
CA ASP A 195 12.19 -15.10 8.73
C ASP A 195 13.72 -15.18 8.62
N CYS A 196 14.33 -14.56 7.58
CA CYS A 196 15.78 -14.55 7.39
C CYS A 196 16.53 -13.95 8.58
N GLY A 197 17.69 -14.55 8.87
CA GLY A 197 18.57 -14.13 9.94
C GLY A 197 19.43 -12.92 9.61
N ASP A 198 19.91 -12.84 8.36
CA ASP A 198 20.81 -11.79 7.91
C ASP A 198 20.61 -11.40 6.43
N GLU A 199 21.31 -10.37 6.01
CA GLU A 199 21.21 -9.80 4.65
C GLU A 199 21.76 -10.75 3.59
N THR A 200 22.78 -11.56 3.91
CA THR A 200 23.39 -12.49 2.95
C THR A 200 22.38 -13.57 2.56
N GLU A 201 21.73 -14.19 3.55
CA GLU A 201 20.66 -15.15 3.34
C GLU A 201 19.50 -14.54 2.54
N ALA A 202 19.12 -13.30 2.87
CA ALA A 202 18.05 -12.61 2.15
C ALA A 202 18.39 -12.38 0.67
N LEU A 203 19.61 -11.95 0.36
CA LEU A 203 20.06 -11.74 -1.02
C LEU A 203 20.14 -13.05 -1.80
N GLU A 204 20.58 -14.15 -1.18
CA GLU A 204 20.59 -15.48 -1.78
C GLU A 204 19.17 -15.94 -2.17
N ILE A 205 18.19 -15.73 -1.28
CA ILE A 205 16.77 -16.01 -1.57
C ILE A 205 16.27 -15.17 -2.74
N VAL A 206 16.60 -13.87 -2.76
CA VAL A 206 16.18 -12.97 -3.85
C VAL A 206 16.76 -13.43 -5.19
N ASP A 207 18.03 -13.82 -5.23
CA ASP A 207 18.69 -14.29 -6.43
C ASP A 207 18.09 -15.61 -6.94
N GLU A 208 17.85 -16.56 -6.04
CA GLU A 208 17.22 -17.85 -6.37
C GLU A 208 15.81 -17.65 -6.93
N VAL A 209 15.02 -16.81 -6.31
CA VAL A 209 13.64 -16.50 -6.76
C VAL A 209 13.66 -15.81 -8.12
N CYS A 210 14.58 -14.89 -8.38
CA CYS A 210 14.73 -14.28 -9.69
C CYS A 210 15.07 -15.33 -10.77
N GLY A 211 15.93 -16.28 -10.46
CA GLY A 211 16.24 -17.43 -11.33
C GLY A 211 15.01 -18.28 -11.64
N ILE A 212 14.24 -18.62 -10.61
CA ILE A 212 12.98 -19.35 -10.76
C ILE A 212 11.97 -18.58 -11.64
N LEU A 213 11.83 -17.28 -11.42
CA LEU A 213 10.91 -16.45 -12.20
C LEU A 213 11.31 -16.41 -13.69
N ILE A 214 12.60 -16.33 -14.01
CA ILE A 214 13.10 -16.40 -15.38
C ILE A 214 12.69 -17.73 -16.02
N HIS A 215 12.96 -18.85 -15.34
CA HIS A 215 12.64 -20.19 -15.83
C HIS A 215 11.13 -20.39 -16.07
N LEU A 216 10.30 -20.00 -15.12
CA LEU A 216 8.84 -20.12 -15.23
C LEU A 216 8.22 -19.14 -16.24
N SER A 217 8.94 -18.08 -16.58
CA SER A 217 8.50 -17.08 -17.55
C SER A 217 8.88 -17.44 -18.99
N ALA A 218 9.77 -18.39 -19.20
CA ALA A 218 10.10 -18.85 -20.55
C ALA A 218 8.86 -19.45 -21.26
N PRO A 219 8.66 -19.21 -22.57
CA PRO A 219 7.59 -19.86 -23.31
C PRO A 219 7.78 -21.38 -23.26
N PRO A 220 6.71 -22.17 -23.18
CA PRO A 220 6.83 -23.62 -23.35
C PRO A 220 7.42 -23.91 -24.72
N GLY A 221 8.53 -24.64 -24.75
CA GLY A 221 9.21 -25.05 -25.98
C GLY A 221 8.34 -25.96 -26.88
#